data_2e6499f70404537063632bf426739414
#
_entry.id   2e6499f70404537063632bf426739414
#
_cell.length_a   1.000
_cell.length_b   1.000
_cell.length_c   1.000
_cell.angle_alpha   90.00
_cell.angle_beta   90.00
_cell.angle_gamma   90.00
#
_symmetry.space_group_name_H-M   'P 1'
#
loop_
_entity.id
_entity.type
_entity.pdbx_description
1 polymer ?
#
loop_
_entity_poly.entity_id
_entity_poly.type
_entity_poly.pdbx_seq_one_letter_code
_entity_poly.pdbx_strand_id
1 'polypeptide(L)'
;MKLADLMFNDDPSVIKDKYFYYKRTFFTSLILASLIIFPFVIVEWIRTGEPIFFYYGDYNVQQLPFYEHCVRMVHEGNFGWDWNTDLGSNFIGSYSYYLLGSPFFWIMCLFPASWAPYLMAPIYVLKFAVAAVLAYAYLQRFVKNKSYAVLGALLYAFSGFQIYNIFFNQFHEVVALFP
;
A
#
# COMPACT_ATOMS: atom_id res chain seq x y z
N MET A 1 -1.87 -24.07 9.64
CA MET A 1 -0.47 -23.63 9.84
C MET A 1 -0.50 -22.41 10.73
N LYS A 2 0.23 -22.41 11.85
CA LYS A 2 0.31 -21.23 12.73
C LYS A 2 1.18 -20.16 12.09
N LEU A 3 0.92 -18.88 12.39
CA LEU A 3 1.70 -17.75 11.84
C LEU A 3 3.20 -17.87 12.19
N ALA A 4 3.51 -18.33 13.40
CA ALA A 4 4.90 -18.57 13.83
C ALA A 4 5.59 -19.63 12.97
N ASP A 5 4.90 -20.74 12.62
CA ASP A 5 5.45 -21.77 11.74
C ASP A 5 5.73 -21.24 10.34
N LEU A 6 4.85 -20.35 9.85
CA LEU A 6 5.03 -19.70 8.56
C LEU A 6 6.25 -18.79 8.52
N MET A 7 6.51 -18.06 9.62
CA MET A 7 7.58 -17.04 9.66
C MET A 7 8.96 -17.62 9.97
N PHE A 8 9.06 -18.60 10.84
CA PHE A 8 10.33 -19.02 11.44
C PHE A 8 10.71 -20.48 11.17
N ASN A 9 9.81 -21.30 10.63
CA ASN A 9 10.10 -22.72 10.42
C ASN A 9 10.56 -22.96 8.99
N ASP A 10 11.78 -23.49 8.83
CA ASP A 10 12.36 -23.91 7.56
C ASP A 10 12.37 -25.44 7.39
N ASP A 11 11.64 -26.18 8.22
CA ASP A 11 11.55 -27.63 8.13
C ASP A 11 10.83 -28.05 6.81
N PRO A 12 11.48 -28.85 5.96
CA PRO A 12 10.89 -29.36 4.72
C PRO A 12 9.56 -30.11 4.92
N SER A 13 9.32 -30.67 6.10
CA SER A 13 8.07 -31.36 6.43
C SER A 13 6.88 -30.39 6.52
N VAL A 14 7.13 -29.12 6.87
CA VAL A 14 6.14 -28.04 6.97
C VAL A 14 5.97 -27.32 5.63
N ILE A 15 7.01 -27.28 4.78
CA ILE A 15 7.03 -26.61 3.48
C ILE A 15 6.36 -27.48 2.39
N LYS A 16 5.22 -28.08 2.67
CA LYS A 16 4.45 -28.86 1.67
C LYS A 16 3.61 -27.99 0.75
N ASP A 17 3.31 -26.75 1.15
CA ASP A 17 2.48 -25.82 0.39
C ASP A 17 3.32 -25.15 -0.71
N LYS A 18 2.89 -25.28 -1.95
CA LYS A 18 3.50 -24.62 -3.12
C LYS A 18 3.62 -23.09 -2.93
N TYR A 19 2.70 -22.50 -2.19
CA TYR A 19 2.64 -21.07 -1.97
C TYR A 19 3.24 -20.63 -0.61
N PHE A 20 3.94 -21.53 0.10
CA PHE A 20 4.51 -21.26 1.42
C PHE A 20 5.33 -19.96 1.46
N TYR A 21 6.32 -19.83 0.58
CA TYR A 21 7.20 -18.65 0.56
C TYR A 21 6.48 -17.36 0.11
N TYR A 22 5.46 -17.44 -0.74
CA TYR A 22 4.61 -16.31 -1.07
C TYR A 22 3.84 -15.81 0.17
N LYS A 23 3.23 -16.73 0.90
CA LYS A 23 2.53 -16.42 2.16
C LYS A 23 3.50 -15.86 3.20
N ARG A 24 4.67 -16.49 3.34
CA ARG A 24 5.73 -16.00 4.23
C ARG A 24 6.11 -14.56 3.91
N THR A 25 6.40 -14.26 2.65
CA THR A 25 6.75 -12.92 2.20
C THR A 25 5.63 -11.94 2.48
N PHE A 26 4.40 -12.29 2.13
CA PHE A 26 3.23 -11.43 2.33
C PHE A 26 3.02 -11.08 3.81
N PHE A 27 2.92 -12.07 4.68
CA PHE A 27 2.64 -11.84 6.10
C PHE A 27 3.81 -11.19 6.83
N THR A 28 5.05 -11.52 6.49
CA THR A 28 6.23 -10.85 7.07
C THR A 28 6.24 -9.38 6.67
N SER A 29 6.03 -9.06 5.40
CA SER A 29 5.96 -7.68 4.93
C SER A 29 4.80 -6.92 5.56
N LEU A 30 3.62 -7.54 5.67
CA LEU A 30 2.44 -6.94 6.28
C LEU A 30 2.68 -6.58 7.76
N ILE A 31 3.34 -7.46 8.51
CA ILE A 31 3.69 -7.19 9.92
C ILE A 31 4.73 -6.06 10.01
N LEU A 32 5.80 -6.12 9.21
CA LEU A 32 6.84 -5.09 9.22
C LEU A 32 6.27 -3.72 8.83
N ALA A 33 5.46 -3.64 7.77
CA ALA A 33 4.81 -2.40 7.36
C ALA A 33 3.85 -1.87 8.44
N SER A 34 3.11 -2.76 9.11
CA SER A 34 2.23 -2.40 10.21
C SER A 34 3.02 -1.81 11.39
N LEU A 35 4.17 -2.41 11.74
CA LEU A 35 5.05 -1.90 12.80
C LEU A 35 5.68 -0.54 12.46
N ILE A 36 5.80 -0.21 11.19
CA ILE A 36 6.31 1.10 10.73
C ILE A 36 5.19 2.14 10.71
N ILE A 37 4.03 1.82 10.16
CA ILE A 37 2.97 2.78 9.83
C ILE A 37 2.04 3.05 11.02
N PHE A 38 1.56 2.01 11.71
CA PHE A 38 0.56 2.20 12.77
C PHE A 38 1.05 2.97 14.01
N PRO A 39 2.33 2.98 14.40
CA PRO A 39 2.78 3.89 15.45
C PRO A 39 2.48 5.35 15.18
N PHE A 40 2.59 5.82 13.93
CA PHE A 40 2.23 7.19 13.54
C PHE A 40 0.72 7.43 13.67
N VAL A 41 -0.10 6.46 13.27
CA VAL A 41 -1.56 6.52 13.44
C VAL A 41 -1.94 6.59 14.93
N ILE A 42 -1.29 5.79 15.77
CA ILE A 42 -1.55 5.77 17.21
C ILE A 42 -1.16 7.10 17.86
N VAL A 43 0.00 7.65 17.50
CA VAL A 43 0.44 8.97 18.00
C VAL A 43 -0.54 10.06 17.59
N GLU A 44 -0.99 10.06 16.34
CA GLU A 44 -1.96 11.04 15.87
C GLU A 44 -3.33 10.87 16.54
N TRP A 45 -3.78 9.65 16.74
CA TRP A 45 -5.01 9.36 17.48
C TRP A 45 -4.96 9.89 18.93
N ILE A 46 -3.84 9.69 19.62
CA ILE A 46 -3.67 10.23 20.99
C ILE A 46 -3.67 11.75 20.97
N ARG A 47 -3.10 12.37 19.93
CA ARG A 47 -2.95 13.84 19.83
C ARG A 47 -4.25 14.55 19.43
N THR A 48 -5.00 13.99 18.48
CA THR A 48 -6.15 14.65 17.83
C THR A 48 -7.50 13.99 18.10
N GLY A 49 -7.50 12.73 18.55
CA GLY A 49 -8.70 11.89 18.66
C GLY A 49 -9.05 11.15 17.34
N GLU A 50 -8.30 11.39 16.25
CA GLU A 50 -8.56 10.82 14.93
C GLU A 50 -7.45 9.82 14.52
N PRO A 51 -7.77 8.53 14.26
CA PRO A 51 -6.79 7.51 13.90
C PRO A 51 -6.40 7.60 12.41
N ILE A 52 -5.90 8.75 11.98
CA ILE A 52 -5.51 9.04 10.60
C ILE A 52 -3.98 8.98 10.48
N PHE A 53 -3.48 8.41 9.39
CA PHE A 53 -2.06 8.48 9.08
C PHE A 53 -1.72 9.86 8.52
N PHE A 54 -1.05 10.67 9.32
CA PHE A 54 -0.47 11.93 8.87
C PHE A 54 1.01 11.77 8.55
N TYR A 55 1.45 12.45 7.50
CA TYR A 55 2.86 12.52 7.13
C TYR A 55 3.27 14.00 7.03
N TYR A 56 3.83 14.48 5.92
CA TYR A 56 4.16 15.89 5.75
C TYR A 56 3.84 16.37 4.32
N GLY A 57 3.81 17.70 4.11
CA GLY A 57 3.69 18.34 2.80
C GLY A 57 2.51 17.83 1.98
N ASP A 58 2.77 17.49 0.74
CA ASP A 58 1.75 17.11 -0.26
C ASP A 58 0.95 15.85 0.12
N TYR A 59 1.48 15.01 1.00
CA TYR A 59 0.68 13.89 1.50
C TYR A 59 -0.58 14.38 2.21
N ASN A 60 -0.45 15.34 3.12
CA ASN A 60 -1.58 15.84 3.89
C ASN A 60 -2.49 16.76 3.09
N VAL A 61 -1.91 17.62 2.22
CA VAL A 61 -2.67 18.66 1.49
C VAL A 61 -3.19 18.20 0.13
N GLN A 62 -2.65 17.11 -0.41
CA GLN A 62 -3.07 16.56 -1.69
C GLN A 62 -3.58 15.13 -1.57
N GLN A 63 -2.77 14.18 -1.06
CA GLN A 63 -3.11 12.76 -1.13
C GLN A 63 -4.40 12.47 -0.34
N LEU A 64 -4.50 12.90 0.91
CA LEU A 64 -5.69 12.66 1.74
C LEU A 64 -6.97 13.25 1.12
N PRO A 65 -7.03 14.56 0.79
CA PRO A 65 -8.24 15.14 0.21
C PRO A 65 -8.54 14.62 -1.19
N PHE A 66 -7.53 14.31 -2.01
CA PHE A 66 -7.75 13.75 -3.35
C PHE A 66 -8.40 12.36 -3.30
N TYR A 67 -7.94 11.49 -2.38
CA TYR A 67 -8.56 10.18 -2.21
C TYR A 67 -10.03 10.29 -1.80
N GLU A 68 -10.35 11.10 -0.79
CA GLU A 68 -11.73 11.29 -0.35
C GLU A 68 -12.60 11.87 -1.47
N HIS A 69 -12.12 12.93 -2.12
CA HIS A 69 -12.83 13.58 -3.22
C HIS A 69 -13.06 12.63 -4.38
N CYS A 70 -12.01 11.93 -4.83
CA CYS A 70 -12.12 11.03 -5.98
C CYS A 70 -13.01 9.82 -5.71
N VAL A 71 -12.99 9.25 -4.50
CA VAL A 71 -13.92 8.17 -4.13
C VAL A 71 -15.36 8.68 -4.19
N ARG A 72 -15.63 9.91 -3.74
CA ARG A 72 -16.97 10.54 -3.83
C ARG A 72 -17.40 10.70 -5.27
N MET A 73 -16.54 11.26 -6.14
CA MET A 73 -16.81 11.44 -7.57
C MET A 73 -17.12 10.12 -8.27
N VAL A 74 -16.39 9.05 -7.94
CA VAL A 74 -16.64 7.71 -8.48
C VAL A 74 -18.02 7.19 -8.01
N HIS A 75 -18.38 7.37 -6.74
CA HIS A 75 -19.67 6.94 -6.21
C HIS A 75 -20.86 7.71 -6.81
N GLU A 76 -20.65 8.98 -7.14
CA GLU A 76 -21.64 9.82 -7.82
C GLU A 76 -21.74 9.52 -9.32
N GLY A 77 -20.82 8.71 -9.87
CA GLY A 77 -20.72 8.44 -11.30
C GLY A 77 -20.31 9.65 -12.13
N ASN A 78 -19.69 10.65 -11.50
CA ASN A 78 -19.28 11.88 -12.15
C ASN A 78 -17.82 11.79 -12.62
N PHE A 79 -17.62 11.45 -13.87
CA PHE A 79 -16.30 11.34 -14.50
C PHE A 79 -16.00 12.51 -15.46
N GLY A 80 -16.86 13.52 -15.50
CA GLY A 80 -16.78 14.67 -16.42
C GLY A 80 -16.08 15.87 -15.80
N TRP A 81 -16.80 17.00 -15.84
CA TRP A 81 -16.33 18.27 -15.30
C TRP A 81 -16.56 18.33 -13.79
N ASP A 82 -15.53 18.72 -13.06
CA ASP A 82 -15.55 18.87 -11.62
C ASP A 82 -15.28 20.32 -11.21
N TRP A 83 -16.27 20.96 -10.60
CA TRP A 83 -16.19 22.34 -10.11
C TRP A 83 -15.43 22.47 -8.78
N ASN A 84 -15.20 21.36 -8.07
CA ASN A 84 -14.49 21.37 -6.79
C ASN A 84 -12.96 21.19 -6.95
N THR A 85 -12.50 20.94 -8.19
CA THR A 85 -11.08 20.85 -8.51
C THR A 85 -10.61 22.17 -9.09
N ASP A 86 -9.73 22.88 -8.39
CA ASP A 86 -9.23 24.21 -8.72
C ASP A 86 -10.39 25.21 -9.02
N LEU A 87 -10.42 25.80 -10.21
CA LEU A 87 -11.48 26.67 -10.70
C LEU A 87 -12.48 25.94 -11.62
N GLY A 88 -12.51 24.63 -11.54
CA GLY A 88 -13.23 23.72 -12.43
C GLY A 88 -12.30 23.07 -13.44
N SER A 89 -12.32 21.73 -13.46
CA SER A 89 -11.39 20.95 -14.27
C SER A 89 -12.02 19.62 -14.68
N ASN A 90 -11.44 18.96 -15.70
CA ASN A 90 -11.85 17.62 -16.09
C ASN A 90 -11.33 16.60 -15.07
N PHE A 91 -12.24 15.86 -14.45
CA PHE A 91 -11.91 14.89 -13.40
C PHE A 91 -10.89 13.84 -13.85
N ILE A 92 -11.09 13.20 -15.00
CA ILE A 92 -10.17 12.19 -15.53
C ILE A 92 -8.81 12.83 -15.81
N GLY A 93 -8.77 14.00 -16.45
CA GLY A 93 -7.53 14.70 -16.76
C GLY A 93 -6.72 15.08 -15.52
N SER A 94 -7.40 15.48 -14.44
CA SER A 94 -6.74 15.91 -13.19
C SER A 94 -6.24 14.75 -12.35
N TYR A 95 -6.97 13.63 -12.28
CA TYR A 95 -6.71 12.57 -11.31
C TYR A 95 -6.26 11.25 -11.89
N SER A 96 -6.19 11.07 -13.21
CA SER A 96 -5.73 9.82 -13.82
C SER A 96 -4.33 9.44 -13.39
N TYR A 97 -3.41 10.39 -13.36
CA TYR A 97 -2.03 10.18 -12.93
C TYR A 97 -1.91 9.87 -11.44
N TYR A 98 -2.70 10.54 -10.61
CA TYR A 98 -2.61 10.40 -9.15
C TYR A 98 -3.28 9.13 -8.62
N LEU A 99 -4.46 8.77 -9.15
CA LEU A 99 -5.35 7.82 -8.50
C LEU A 99 -6.03 6.82 -9.44
N LEU A 100 -6.59 7.28 -10.58
CA LEU A 100 -7.49 6.45 -11.37
C LEU A 100 -6.80 5.22 -12.00
N GLY A 101 -5.49 5.28 -12.22
CA GLY A 101 -4.68 4.15 -12.67
C GLY A 101 -4.31 3.16 -11.57
N SER A 102 -4.61 3.48 -10.32
CA SER A 102 -4.20 2.70 -9.15
C SER A 102 -5.17 1.57 -8.82
N PRO A 103 -4.76 0.29 -8.76
CA PRO A 103 -5.62 -0.78 -8.28
C PRO A 103 -6.00 -0.60 -6.80
N PHE A 104 -5.14 0.03 -6.01
CA PHE A 104 -5.39 0.30 -4.59
C PHE A 104 -6.45 1.39 -4.37
N PHE A 105 -6.51 2.39 -5.26
CA PHE A 105 -7.60 3.36 -5.26
C PHE A 105 -8.96 2.68 -5.49
N TRP A 106 -9.05 1.76 -6.44
CA TRP A 106 -10.29 1.04 -6.72
C TRP A 106 -10.74 0.13 -5.56
N ILE A 107 -9.78 -0.38 -4.76
CA ILE A 107 -10.13 -1.07 -3.51
C ILE A 107 -10.78 -0.09 -2.52
N MET A 108 -10.27 1.15 -2.42
CA MET A 108 -10.87 2.17 -1.55
C MET A 108 -12.28 2.58 -2.00
N CYS A 109 -12.56 2.58 -3.30
CA CYS A 109 -13.90 2.85 -3.83
C CYS A 109 -14.96 1.81 -3.42
N LEU A 110 -14.59 0.68 -2.80
CA LEU A 110 -15.54 -0.26 -2.21
C LEU A 110 -16.10 0.23 -0.86
N PHE A 111 -15.54 1.32 -0.29
CA PHE A 111 -15.89 1.87 1.01
C PHE A 111 -16.45 3.29 0.86
N PRO A 112 -17.21 3.80 1.85
CA PRO A 112 -17.68 5.20 1.85
C PRO A 112 -16.53 6.19 1.71
N ALA A 113 -16.74 7.29 0.98
CA ALA A 113 -15.70 8.31 0.75
C ALA A 113 -15.14 8.90 2.05
N SER A 114 -15.98 9.07 3.07
CA SER A 114 -15.57 9.54 4.40
C SER A 114 -14.58 8.61 5.13
N TRP A 115 -14.44 7.36 4.67
CA TRP A 115 -13.48 6.42 5.24
C TRP A 115 -12.09 6.51 4.58
N ALA A 116 -11.97 7.22 3.46
CA ALA A 116 -10.71 7.30 2.72
C ALA A 116 -9.51 7.72 3.60
N PRO A 117 -9.58 8.75 4.47
CA PRO A 117 -8.46 9.11 5.33
C PRO A 117 -8.03 7.99 6.29
N TYR A 118 -8.96 7.21 6.80
CA TYR A 118 -8.68 6.09 7.71
C TYR A 118 -8.13 4.86 7.00
N LEU A 119 -8.50 4.68 5.73
CA LEU A 119 -8.05 3.55 4.90
C LEU A 119 -6.64 3.75 4.33
N MET A 120 -6.11 4.96 4.34
CA MET A 120 -4.77 5.24 3.81
C MET A 120 -3.69 4.38 4.46
N ALA A 121 -3.67 4.27 5.80
CA ALA A 121 -2.69 3.44 6.51
C ALA A 121 -2.79 1.95 6.15
N PRO A 122 -3.96 1.29 6.24
CA PRO A 122 -4.12 -0.10 5.79
C PRO A 122 -3.73 -0.32 4.33
N ILE A 123 -4.05 0.62 3.45
CA ILE A 123 -3.70 0.53 2.02
C ILE A 123 -2.18 0.61 1.83
N TYR A 124 -1.47 1.48 2.57
CA TYR A 124 0.00 1.50 2.50
C TYR A 124 0.60 0.18 2.99
N VAL A 125 0.11 -0.38 4.08
CA VAL A 125 0.54 -1.70 4.56
C VAL A 125 0.34 -2.76 3.49
N LEU A 126 -0.80 -2.73 2.79
CA LEU A 126 -1.09 -3.64 1.68
C LEU A 126 -0.13 -3.41 0.49
N LYS A 127 0.20 -2.17 0.14
CA LYS A 127 1.16 -1.84 -0.93
C LYS A 127 2.54 -2.43 -0.66
N PHE A 128 3.06 -2.30 0.55
CA PHE A 128 4.33 -2.91 0.95
C PHE A 128 4.27 -4.44 0.83
N ALA A 129 3.18 -5.06 1.24
CA ALA A 129 3.01 -6.50 1.14
C ALA A 129 2.95 -6.99 -0.32
N VAL A 130 2.23 -6.25 -1.18
CA VAL A 130 2.18 -6.54 -2.62
C VAL A 130 3.56 -6.34 -3.26
N ALA A 131 4.26 -5.24 -2.97
CA ALA A 131 5.62 -5.00 -3.46
C ALA A 131 6.56 -6.16 -3.12
N ALA A 132 6.55 -6.62 -1.87
CA ALA A 132 7.37 -7.74 -1.43
C ALA A 132 7.02 -9.03 -2.18
N VAL A 133 5.72 -9.33 -2.34
CA VAL A 133 5.28 -10.55 -3.04
C VAL A 133 5.67 -10.54 -4.51
N LEU A 134 5.54 -9.41 -5.20
CA LEU A 134 5.92 -9.28 -6.61
C LEU A 134 7.44 -9.37 -6.77
N ALA A 135 8.20 -8.70 -5.90
CA ALA A 135 9.65 -8.83 -5.87
C ALA A 135 10.09 -10.28 -5.59
N TYR A 136 9.42 -10.99 -4.67
CA TYR A 136 9.69 -12.41 -4.44
C TYR A 136 9.38 -13.25 -5.70
N ALA A 137 8.25 -13.01 -6.36
CA ALA A 137 7.86 -13.71 -7.57
C ALA A 137 8.91 -13.57 -8.70
N TYR A 138 9.54 -12.39 -8.76
CA TYR A 138 10.65 -12.15 -9.66
C TYR A 138 11.94 -12.84 -9.21
N LEU A 139 12.41 -12.57 -7.98
CA LEU A 139 13.70 -13.03 -7.47
C LEU A 139 13.81 -14.55 -7.34
N GLN A 140 12.71 -15.26 -7.03
CA GLN A 140 12.73 -16.71 -6.92
C GLN A 140 13.14 -17.45 -8.20
N ARG A 141 13.14 -16.74 -9.35
CA ARG A 141 13.57 -17.31 -10.65
C ARG A 141 15.09 -17.42 -10.75
N PHE A 142 15.81 -16.56 -10.02
CA PHE A 142 17.27 -16.44 -10.09
C PHE A 142 17.96 -16.96 -8.82
N VAL A 143 17.29 -16.86 -7.66
CA VAL A 143 17.84 -17.22 -6.37
C VAL A 143 17.45 -18.65 -6.02
N LYS A 144 18.44 -19.56 -5.91
CA LYS A 144 18.20 -20.98 -5.60
C LYS A 144 17.57 -21.18 -4.22
N ASN A 145 18.07 -20.49 -3.22
CA ASN A 145 17.53 -20.56 -1.85
C ASN A 145 16.35 -19.61 -1.71
N LYS A 146 15.16 -20.16 -1.50
CA LYS A 146 13.92 -19.40 -1.43
C LYS A 146 13.85 -18.45 -0.23
N SER A 147 14.47 -18.78 0.89
CA SER A 147 14.55 -17.90 2.06
C SER A 147 15.37 -16.65 1.77
N TYR A 148 16.46 -16.75 0.99
CA TYR A 148 17.21 -15.58 0.53
C TYR A 148 16.43 -14.76 -0.51
N ALA A 149 15.60 -15.41 -1.34
CA ALA A 149 14.70 -14.67 -2.23
C ALA A 149 13.66 -13.86 -1.44
N VAL A 150 13.13 -14.40 -0.33
CA VAL A 150 12.26 -13.66 0.60
C VAL A 150 13.00 -12.45 1.20
N LEU A 151 14.23 -12.65 1.68
CA LEU A 151 15.03 -11.55 2.22
C LEU A 151 15.26 -10.44 1.18
N GLY A 152 15.64 -10.82 -0.05
CA GLY A 152 15.82 -9.86 -1.14
C GLY A 152 14.53 -9.09 -1.47
N ALA A 153 13.39 -9.78 -1.43
CA ALA A 153 12.08 -9.17 -1.66
C ALA A 153 11.70 -8.16 -0.57
N LEU A 154 12.00 -8.48 0.70
CA LEU A 154 11.79 -7.54 1.81
C LEU A 154 12.72 -6.33 1.70
N LEU A 155 13.99 -6.52 1.37
CA LEU A 155 14.94 -5.41 1.15
C LEU A 155 14.49 -4.49 0.00
N TYR A 156 13.90 -5.05 -1.06
CA TYR A 156 13.30 -4.26 -2.14
C TYR A 156 12.10 -3.46 -1.65
N ALA A 157 11.12 -4.13 -1.01
CA ALA A 157 9.88 -3.49 -0.56
C ALA A 157 10.13 -2.40 0.49
N PHE A 158 11.10 -2.60 1.39
CA PHE A 158 11.46 -1.63 2.44
C PHE A 158 12.72 -0.81 2.10
N SER A 159 13.02 -0.65 0.81
CA SER A 159 14.12 0.21 0.38
C SER A 159 13.87 1.67 0.76
N GLY A 160 14.94 2.45 0.89
CA GLY A 160 14.84 3.88 1.19
C GLY A 160 13.99 4.64 0.16
N PHE A 161 14.01 4.21 -1.11
CA PHE A 161 13.16 4.77 -2.15
C PHE A 161 11.66 4.56 -1.85
N GLN A 162 11.27 3.35 -1.46
CA GLN A 162 9.87 3.04 -1.12
C GLN A 162 9.38 3.82 0.10
N ILE A 163 10.21 3.89 1.14
CA ILE A 163 9.88 4.66 2.37
C ILE A 163 9.73 6.15 2.05
N TYR A 164 10.65 6.71 1.26
CA TYR A 164 10.58 8.12 0.85
C TYR A 164 9.31 8.40 0.04
N ASN A 165 8.93 7.51 -0.88
CA ASN A 165 7.78 7.69 -1.76
C ASN A 165 6.41 7.44 -1.10
N ILE A 166 6.34 7.19 0.20
CA ILE A 166 5.07 7.33 0.96
C ILE A 166 4.50 8.74 0.77
N PHE A 167 5.36 9.74 0.62
CA PHE A 167 4.99 11.12 0.33
C PHE A 167 4.23 11.28 -1.00
N PHE A 168 4.67 10.57 -2.04
CA PHE A 168 4.06 10.54 -3.37
C PHE A 168 3.51 9.14 -3.67
N ASN A 169 2.27 8.92 -3.33
CA ASN A 169 1.60 7.64 -3.38
C ASN A 169 1.72 6.92 -4.74
N GLN A 170 1.61 7.66 -5.84
CA GLN A 170 1.72 7.12 -7.20
C GLN A 170 3.11 6.55 -7.50
N PHE A 171 4.18 7.16 -7.02
CA PHE A 171 5.55 6.62 -7.19
C PHE A 171 5.77 5.36 -6.36
N HIS A 172 5.24 5.34 -5.15
CA HIS A 172 5.25 4.14 -4.31
C HIS A 172 4.56 2.96 -5.00
N GLU A 173 3.42 3.20 -5.67
CA GLU A 173 2.68 2.18 -6.41
C GLU A 173 3.42 1.67 -7.64
N VAL A 174 4.02 2.57 -8.42
CA VAL A 174 4.81 2.17 -9.59
C VAL A 174 5.90 1.18 -9.18
N VAL A 175 6.67 1.50 -8.14
CA VAL A 175 7.73 0.60 -7.65
C VAL A 175 7.15 -0.68 -7.04
N ALA A 176 5.99 -0.60 -6.36
CA ALA A 176 5.32 -1.78 -5.82
C ALA A 176 4.92 -2.78 -6.92
N LEU A 177 4.50 -2.29 -8.08
CA LEU A 177 3.98 -3.12 -9.19
C LEU A 177 5.03 -3.46 -10.26
N PHE A 178 6.22 -2.82 -10.21
CA PHE A 178 7.24 -2.95 -11.24
C PHE A 178 7.89 -4.35 -11.35
N PRO A 179 8.16 -5.11 -10.26
CA PRO A 179 8.76 -6.46 -10.37
C PRO A 179 7.85 -7.47 -11.03
#